data_87727c087da9964ae78b82e989cb68da
#
_entry.id   87727c087da9964ae78b82e989cb68da
#
_cell.length_a   1.000
_cell.length_b   1.000
_cell.length_c   1.000
_cell.angle_alpha   90.00
_cell.angle_beta   90.00
_cell.angle_gamma   90.00
#
_symmetry.space_group_name_H-M   'P 1'
#
loop_
_entity.id
_entity.type
_entity.pdbx_description
1 polymer ?
#
loop_
_entity_poly.entity_id
_entity_poly.type
_entity_poly.pdbx_seq_one_letter_code
_entity_poly.pdbx_strand_id
1 'polypeptide(L)'
;MFALEFLTHKNMKIASLITVLISLCSIAFSQAPSSTKTQGKMKLNAGIITSKIKETKDFYVNNLGFGVTFENEFYLLLHTPNHESEISFLLPNHPSQQPFFHKPFQGQGMYVTIEVEDVDKIYNDIKKKKVAIKIDIRNEPWGDRHFAIEDPNGVAIDIVTYSPPQEN
;
A
#
# COMPACT_ATOMS: atom_id res chain seq x y z
N MET A 1 -36.05 -64.80 39.54
CA MET A 1 -35.58 -63.41 39.78
C MET A 1 -34.03 -63.39 39.91
N PHE A 2 -33.29 -64.20 39.13
CA PHE A 2 -31.82 -64.26 39.19
C PHE A 2 -31.13 -64.20 37.82
N ALA A 3 -31.87 -63.93 36.75
CA ALA A 3 -31.28 -63.91 35.37
C ALA A 3 -30.97 -62.49 34.82
N LEU A 4 -31.37 -61.44 35.52
CA LEU A 4 -31.24 -60.07 34.99
C LEU A 4 -29.97 -59.31 35.43
N GLU A 5 -29.32 -59.79 36.53
CA GLU A 5 -28.10 -59.12 37.02
C GLU A 5 -26.80 -59.54 36.33
N PHE A 6 -26.82 -60.67 35.66
CA PHE A 6 -25.60 -61.16 34.95
C PHE A 6 -25.29 -60.49 33.62
N LEU A 7 -26.30 -59.86 33.00
CA LEU A 7 -26.15 -59.21 31.70
C LEU A 7 -25.63 -57.73 31.81
N THR A 8 -25.85 -57.10 32.95
CA THR A 8 -25.45 -55.71 33.14
C THR A 8 -23.94 -55.56 33.42
N HIS A 9 -23.33 -56.54 34.11
CA HIS A 9 -21.90 -56.48 34.44
C HIS A 9 -20.95 -56.77 33.27
N LYS A 10 -21.39 -57.54 32.27
CA LYS A 10 -20.60 -57.92 31.09
C LYS A 10 -20.53 -56.72 30.09
N ASN A 11 -21.59 -55.94 30.00
CA ASN A 11 -21.66 -54.80 29.07
C ASN A 11 -20.90 -53.57 29.59
N MET A 12 -20.77 -53.43 30.92
CA MET A 12 -20.00 -52.32 31.52
C MET A 12 -18.47 -52.47 31.34
N LYS A 13 -17.95 -53.70 31.28
CA LYS A 13 -16.49 -53.90 31.09
C LYS A 13 -16.08 -53.71 29.61
N ILE A 14 -16.97 -53.92 28.64
CA ILE A 14 -16.72 -53.72 27.24
C ILE A 14 -16.78 -52.21 26.88
N ALA A 15 -17.70 -51.46 27.47
CA ALA A 15 -17.81 -50.01 27.29
C ALA A 15 -16.55 -49.28 27.81
N SER A 16 -15.98 -49.72 28.94
CA SER A 16 -14.77 -49.12 29.52
C SER A 16 -13.49 -49.40 28.71
N LEU A 17 -13.41 -50.51 27.98
CA LEU A 17 -12.27 -50.85 27.13
C LEU A 17 -12.27 -50.06 25.81
N ILE A 18 -13.45 -49.71 25.26
CA ILE A 18 -13.57 -48.92 24.03
C ILE A 18 -13.22 -47.46 24.27
N THR A 19 -13.56 -46.94 25.44
CA THR A 19 -13.27 -45.51 25.78
C THR A 19 -11.76 -45.27 25.98
N VAL A 20 -10.99 -46.24 26.40
CA VAL A 20 -9.53 -46.12 26.58
C VAL A 20 -8.79 -46.23 25.24
N LEU A 21 -9.31 -46.99 24.26
CA LEU A 21 -8.67 -47.11 22.96
C LEU A 21 -8.87 -45.87 22.07
N ILE A 22 -9.94 -45.07 22.25
CA ILE A 22 -10.19 -43.86 21.50
C ILE A 22 -9.35 -42.66 22.02
N SER A 23 -8.93 -42.71 23.28
CA SER A 23 -8.11 -41.65 23.90
C SER A 23 -6.62 -41.68 23.50
N LEU A 24 -6.13 -42.76 22.91
CA LEU A 24 -4.72 -42.92 22.55
C LEU A 24 -4.41 -42.60 21.07
N CYS A 25 -5.41 -42.27 20.26
CA CYS A 25 -5.22 -41.95 18.83
C CYS A 25 -5.18 -40.45 18.53
N SER A 26 -5.16 -39.55 19.53
CA SER A 26 -5.24 -38.10 19.36
C SER A 26 -3.90 -37.36 19.53
N ILE A 27 -2.78 -38.06 19.52
CA ILE A 27 -1.47 -37.39 19.63
C ILE A 27 -0.57 -37.87 18.50
N ALA A 28 -0.65 -37.21 17.36
CA ALA A 28 0.43 -36.97 16.42
C ALA A 28 -0.08 -36.28 15.16
N PHE A 29 -0.83 -35.16 15.30
CA PHE A 29 -0.79 -34.17 14.23
C PHE A 29 0.42 -33.30 14.53
N SER A 30 1.59 -33.79 14.17
CA SER A 30 2.80 -33.01 14.11
C SER A 30 2.53 -31.87 13.12
N GLN A 31 2.29 -30.68 13.64
CA GLN A 31 2.36 -29.47 12.82
C GLN A 31 3.80 -29.41 12.29
N ALA A 32 3.94 -29.70 11.01
CA ALA A 32 5.16 -29.36 10.31
C ALA A 32 5.47 -27.89 10.59
N PRO A 33 6.72 -27.54 10.92
CA PRO A 33 7.08 -26.15 11.14
C PRO A 33 6.74 -25.40 9.84
N SER A 34 5.75 -24.51 9.91
CA SER A 34 5.48 -23.53 8.87
C SER A 34 6.77 -22.72 8.73
N SER A 35 7.58 -23.07 7.76
CA SER A 35 8.69 -22.25 7.32
C SER A 35 8.09 -20.95 6.75
N THR A 36 7.79 -20.02 7.64
CA THR A 36 7.55 -18.63 7.25
C THR A 36 8.89 -18.13 6.72
N LYS A 37 9.14 -18.31 5.42
CA LYS A 37 10.20 -17.57 4.73
C LYS A 37 9.86 -16.10 5.03
N THR A 38 10.69 -15.46 5.84
CA THR A 38 10.67 -14.02 6.02
C THR A 38 10.92 -13.43 4.63
N GLN A 39 9.86 -13.11 3.93
CA GLN A 39 9.97 -12.43 2.64
C GLN A 39 10.62 -11.09 2.96
N GLY A 40 11.82 -10.84 2.39
CA GLY A 40 12.55 -9.60 2.61
C GLY A 40 11.64 -8.40 2.34
N LYS A 41 11.71 -7.38 3.19
CA LYS A 41 10.87 -6.17 3.06
C LYS A 41 11.19 -5.51 1.72
N MET A 42 10.22 -5.53 0.81
CA MET A 42 10.28 -4.82 -0.48
C MET A 42 9.61 -3.46 -0.33
N LYS A 43 10.23 -2.40 -0.84
CA LYS A 43 9.66 -1.05 -0.89
C LYS A 43 9.72 -0.56 -2.33
N LEU A 44 8.61 -0.04 -2.83
CA LEU A 44 8.52 0.59 -4.14
C LEU A 44 8.52 2.10 -3.98
N ASN A 45 9.31 2.80 -4.76
CA ASN A 45 9.12 4.23 -5.03
C ASN A 45 9.20 4.50 -6.54
N ALA A 46 8.51 5.54 -6.99
CA ALA A 46 8.58 6.00 -8.37
C ALA A 46 9.78 6.95 -8.53
N GLY A 47 10.45 6.89 -9.68
CA GLY A 47 11.53 7.80 -10.04
C GLY A 47 11.25 8.52 -11.34
N ILE A 48 11.46 9.84 -11.38
CA ILE A 48 11.27 10.68 -12.56
C ILE A 48 12.57 11.36 -12.91
N ILE A 49 13.00 11.19 -14.17
CA ILE A 49 14.23 11.82 -14.66
C ILE A 49 13.85 13.19 -15.21
N THR A 50 14.38 14.25 -14.60
CA THR A 50 14.02 15.63 -14.94
C THR A 50 15.15 16.61 -14.65
N SER A 51 15.25 17.68 -15.45
CA SER A 51 16.13 18.83 -15.17
C SER A 51 15.52 19.86 -14.20
N LYS A 52 14.25 19.68 -13.81
CA LYS A 52 13.50 20.64 -12.99
C LYS A 52 13.50 20.27 -11.50
N ILE A 53 14.65 19.83 -10.95
CA ILE A 53 14.74 19.32 -9.57
C ILE A 53 14.25 20.36 -8.56
N LYS A 54 14.71 21.63 -8.69
CA LYS A 54 14.33 22.69 -7.76
C LYS A 54 12.84 23.01 -7.82
N GLU A 55 12.29 23.22 -9.01
CA GLU A 55 10.87 23.54 -9.21
C GLU A 55 9.99 22.40 -8.71
N THR A 56 10.44 21.17 -8.91
CA THR A 56 9.74 19.96 -8.44
C THR A 56 9.73 19.90 -6.92
N LYS A 57 10.89 20.13 -6.27
CA LYS A 57 10.98 20.21 -4.82
C LYS A 57 10.02 21.27 -4.26
N ASP A 58 10.11 22.48 -4.80
CA ASP A 58 9.27 23.61 -4.36
C ASP A 58 7.78 23.28 -4.51
N PHE A 59 7.41 22.62 -5.60
CA PHE A 59 6.03 22.21 -5.86
C PHE A 59 5.51 21.19 -4.83
N TYR A 60 6.21 20.08 -4.64
CA TYR A 60 5.77 19.01 -3.74
C TYR A 60 5.80 19.43 -2.26
N VAL A 61 6.85 20.14 -1.85
CA VAL A 61 7.00 20.59 -0.46
C VAL A 61 5.97 21.68 -0.13
N ASN A 62 5.88 22.73 -0.95
CA ASN A 62 5.04 23.89 -0.61
C ASN A 62 3.55 23.66 -0.87
N ASN A 63 3.19 22.84 -1.88
CA ASN A 63 1.80 22.63 -2.23
C ASN A 63 1.21 21.37 -1.61
N LEU A 64 1.96 20.28 -1.56
CA LEU A 64 1.48 18.96 -1.12
C LEU A 64 1.98 18.56 0.28
N GLY A 65 2.89 19.34 0.90
CA GLY A 65 3.39 19.09 2.24
C GLY A 65 4.38 17.93 2.33
N PHE A 66 4.99 17.53 1.22
CA PHE A 66 6.04 16.50 1.22
C PHE A 66 7.27 16.99 2.00
N GLY A 67 7.98 16.04 2.62
CA GLY A 67 9.27 16.28 3.23
C GLY A 67 10.42 15.77 2.37
N VAL A 68 11.64 16.24 2.64
CA VAL A 68 12.85 15.78 1.96
C VAL A 68 13.50 14.67 2.76
N THR A 69 13.59 13.47 2.17
CA THR A 69 14.35 12.34 2.75
C THR A 69 15.83 12.47 2.44
N PHE A 70 16.16 12.82 1.20
CA PHE A 70 17.54 13.00 0.75
C PHE A 70 17.61 13.96 -0.43
N GLU A 71 18.69 14.74 -0.52
CA GLU A 71 18.94 15.66 -1.62
C GLU A 71 20.45 15.82 -1.83
N ASN A 72 20.86 15.84 -3.09
CA ASN A 72 22.18 16.26 -3.52
C ASN A 72 22.08 17.00 -4.87
N GLU A 73 23.22 17.23 -5.54
CA GLU A 73 23.28 17.99 -6.79
C GLU A 73 22.50 17.38 -7.96
N PHE A 74 22.23 16.07 -7.96
CA PHE A 74 21.60 15.37 -9.08
C PHE A 74 20.41 14.48 -8.69
N TYR A 75 20.11 14.33 -7.39
CA TYR A 75 19.06 13.44 -6.91
C TYR A 75 18.28 14.07 -5.78
N LEU A 76 16.96 13.94 -5.83
CA LEU A 76 16.03 14.37 -4.82
C LEU A 76 15.11 13.20 -4.45
N LEU A 77 15.00 12.87 -3.16
CA LEU A 77 14.07 11.90 -2.63
C LEU A 77 13.12 12.60 -1.67
N LEU A 78 11.83 12.56 -1.97
CA LEU A 78 10.76 13.13 -1.16
C LEU A 78 9.91 12.03 -0.52
N HIS A 79 9.36 12.30 0.66
CA HIS A 79 8.40 11.43 1.34
C HIS A 79 7.06 12.14 1.55
N THR A 80 5.97 11.37 1.59
CA THR A 80 4.65 11.85 2.03
C THR A 80 4.69 12.33 3.48
N PRO A 81 3.76 13.21 3.93
CA PRO A 81 3.75 13.72 5.31
C PRO A 81 3.76 12.62 6.39
N ASN A 82 3.16 11.47 6.12
CA ASN A 82 3.12 10.31 7.02
C ASN A 82 4.33 9.35 6.87
N HIS A 83 5.29 9.63 5.99
CA HIS A 83 6.47 8.79 5.68
C HIS A 83 6.16 7.40 5.14
N GLU A 84 4.96 7.13 4.63
CA GLU A 84 4.58 5.82 4.11
C GLU A 84 4.99 5.58 2.67
N SER A 85 5.13 6.67 1.88
CA SER A 85 5.50 6.60 0.47
C SER A 85 6.59 7.59 0.11
N GLU A 86 7.34 7.28 -0.95
CA GLU A 86 8.41 8.13 -1.46
C GLU A 86 8.32 8.27 -2.98
N ILE A 87 8.83 9.40 -3.47
CA ILE A 87 9.02 9.66 -4.90
C ILE A 87 10.38 10.32 -5.10
N SER A 88 11.08 9.93 -6.16
CA SER A 88 12.42 10.43 -6.43
C SER A 88 12.53 11.15 -7.78
N PHE A 89 13.47 12.07 -7.85
CA PHE A 89 13.77 12.85 -9.05
C PHE A 89 15.26 12.83 -9.31
N LEU A 90 15.65 12.57 -10.56
CA LEU A 90 17.02 12.38 -10.98
C LEU A 90 17.35 13.31 -12.16
N LEU A 91 18.53 14.00 -12.12
CA LEU A 91 18.99 14.77 -13.27
C LEU A 91 19.30 13.85 -14.47
N PRO A 92 18.86 14.24 -15.68
CA PRO A 92 19.19 13.49 -16.88
C PRO A 92 20.69 13.59 -17.20
N ASN A 93 21.23 12.57 -17.85
CA ASN A 93 22.62 12.52 -18.33
C ASN A 93 23.70 12.72 -17.24
N HIS A 94 23.37 12.50 -15.96
CA HIS A 94 24.39 12.63 -14.91
C HIS A 94 25.45 11.53 -15.02
N PRO A 95 26.75 11.84 -14.97
CA PRO A 95 27.83 10.88 -15.28
C PRO A 95 27.94 9.72 -14.29
N SER A 96 27.42 9.86 -13.08
CA SER A 96 27.35 8.76 -12.09
C SER A 96 26.29 7.71 -12.42
N GLN A 97 25.40 7.98 -13.37
CA GLN A 97 24.29 7.10 -13.71
C GLN A 97 24.58 6.31 -15.00
N GLN A 98 24.03 5.10 -15.06
CA GLN A 98 24.11 4.30 -16.29
C GLN A 98 23.26 4.95 -17.41
N PRO A 99 23.64 4.80 -18.70
CA PRO A 99 22.90 5.40 -19.82
C PRO A 99 21.42 5.05 -19.88
N PHE A 100 21.01 3.94 -19.28
CA PHE A 100 19.62 3.54 -19.14
C PHE A 100 18.76 4.58 -18.40
N PHE A 101 19.35 5.31 -17.45
CA PHE A 101 18.68 6.35 -16.65
C PHE A 101 18.97 7.78 -17.14
N HIS A 102 19.43 7.98 -18.37
CA HIS A 102 19.79 9.28 -18.89
C HIS A 102 18.63 10.05 -19.55
N LYS A 103 17.66 9.33 -20.12
CA LYS A 103 16.59 9.98 -20.89
C LYS A 103 15.57 10.64 -19.95
N PRO A 104 15.31 11.96 -20.11
CA PRO A 104 14.31 12.64 -19.30
C PRO A 104 12.90 12.16 -19.61
N PHE A 105 12.04 12.26 -18.62
CA PHE A 105 10.59 12.06 -18.76
C PHE A 105 10.02 13.09 -19.75
N GLN A 106 9.08 12.66 -20.60
CA GLN A 106 8.52 13.47 -21.69
C GLN A 106 7.13 14.06 -21.36
N GLY A 107 6.70 14.03 -20.10
CA GLY A 107 5.43 14.60 -19.67
C GLY A 107 4.19 13.79 -20.05
N GLN A 108 4.33 12.53 -20.43
CA GLN A 108 3.22 11.69 -20.88
C GLN A 108 3.35 10.24 -20.38
N GLY A 109 2.19 9.58 -20.21
CA GLY A 109 2.11 8.14 -19.96
C GLY A 109 2.39 7.72 -18.51
N MET A 110 2.45 8.67 -17.58
CA MET A 110 2.56 8.41 -16.14
C MET A 110 1.63 9.33 -15.36
N TYR A 111 1.03 8.79 -14.34
CA TYR A 111 0.37 9.55 -13.29
C TYR A 111 0.70 8.95 -11.93
N VAL A 112 0.51 9.72 -10.87
CA VAL A 112 0.57 9.26 -9.49
C VAL A 112 -0.76 9.49 -8.82
N THR A 113 -1.19 8.56 -7.96
CA THR A 113 -2.36 8.73 -7.12
C THR A 113 -1.92 9.01 -5.70
N ILE A 114 -2.51 10.04 -5.08
CA ILE A 114 -2.33 10.38 -3.67
C ILE A 114 -3.68 10.17 -2.98
N GLU A 115 -3.78 9.09 -2.22
CA GLU A 115 -4.93 8.83 -1.37
C GLU A 115 -4.88 9.72 -0.13
N VAL A 116 -6.01 10.36 0.18
CA VAL A 116 -6.17 11.25 1.34
C VAL A 116 -7.49 10.98 2.05
N GLU A 117 -7.55 11.26 3.35
CA GLU A 117 -8.78 11.09 4.15
C GLU A 117 -9.87 12.10 3.77
N ASP A 118 -9.49 13.34 3.42
CA ASP A 118 -10.41 14.45 3.12
C ASP A 118 -9.93 15.19 1.86
N VAL A 119 -10.40 14.73 0.71
CA VAL A 119 -10.05 15.32 -0.58
C VAL A 119 -10.61 16.74 -0.75
N ASP A 120 -11.75 17.06 -0.14
CA ASP A 120 -12.35 18.41 -0.20
C ASP A 120 -11.47 19.45 0.50
N LYS A 121 -10.91 19.07 1.65
CA LYS A 121 -9.97 19.92 2.37
C LYS A 121 -8.71 20.17 1.53
N ILE A 122 -8.11 19.11 0.98
CA ILE A 122 -6.91 19.24 0.12
C ILE A 122 -7.20 20.07 -1.12
N TYR A 123 -8.35 19.87 -1.78
CA TYR A 123 -8.78 20.67 -2.93
C TYR A 123 -8.85 22.16 -2.60
N ASN A 124 -9.48 22.53 -1.47
CA ASN A 124 -9.57 23.90 -1.04
C ASN A 124 -8.20 24.52 -0.71
N ASP A 125 -7.29 23.75 -0.11
CA ASP A 125 -5.94 24.22 0.21
C ASP A 125 -5.09 24.42 -1.07
N ILE A 126 -5.19 23.53 -2.04
CA ILE A 126 -4.56 23.65 -3.37
C ILE A 126 -5.07 24.89 -4.12
N LYS A 127 -6.37 25.16 -4.08
CA LYS A 127 -6.96 26.38 -4.68
C LYS A 127 -6.44 27.66 -4.02
N LYS A 128 -6.36 27.70 -2.68
CA LYS A 128 -5.79 28.87 -1.95
C LYS A 128 -4.35 29.13 -2.37
N LYS A 129 -3.57 28.09 -2.65
CA LYS A 129 -2.18 28.18 -3.13
C LYS A 129 -2.09 28.52 -4.63
N LYS A 130 -3.23 28.67 -5.31
CA LYS A 130 -3.33 29.01 -6.75
C LYS A 130 -2.67 28.00 -7.68
N VAL A 131 -2.58 26.74 -7.28
CA VAL A 131 -2.17 25.65 -8.17
C VAL A 131 -3.27 25.37 -9.18
N ALA A 132 -2.91 25.20 -10.45
CA ALA A 132 -3.87 24.95 -11.51
C ALA A 132 -4.55 23.58 -11.35
N ILE A 133 -5.88 23.58 -11.29
CA ILE A 133 -6.69 22.36 -11.29
C ILE A 133 -6.85 21.90 -12.73
N LYS A 134 -6.55 20.65 -13.03
CA LYS A 134 -6.70 20.03 -14.36
C LYS A 134 -8.03 19.28 -14.50
N ILE A 135 -8.46 18.59 -13.45
CA ILE A 135 -9.78 17.98 -13.31
C ILE A 135 -10.39 18.52 -12.03
N ASP A 136 -11.55 19.15 -12.14
CA ASP A 136 -12.25 19.72 -10.99
C ASP A 136 -12.77 18.61 -10.06
N ILE A 137 -12.95 18.94 -8.78
CA ILE A 137 -13.38 17.95 -7.79
C ILE A 137 -14.76 17.39 -8.15
N ARG A 138 -14.89 16.07 -8.12
CA ARG A 138 -16.13 15.37 -8.45
C ARG A 138 -16.21 13.98 -7.85
N ASN A 139 -17.42 13.42 -7.82
CA ASN A 139 -17.65 12.02 -7.52
C ASN A 139 -17.66 11.22 -8.82
N GLU A 140 -17.08 10.03 -8.79
CA GLU A 140 -17.12 9.08 -9.89
C GLU A 140 -18.19 8.01 -9.67
N PRO A 141 -18.74 7.39 -10.72
CA PRO A 141 -19.79 6.37 -10.58
C PRO A 141 -19.37 5.13 -9.79
N TRP A 142 -18.06 4.86 -9.71
CA TRP A 142 -17.50 3.73 -8.95
C TRP A 142 -17.23 4.06 -7.48
N GLY A 143 -17.55 5.28 -7.01
CA GLY A 143 -17.53 5.65 -5.59
C GLY A 143 -16.39 6.58 -5.17
N ASP A 144 -15.41 6.83 -6.02
CA ASP A 144 -14.29 7.71 -5.70
C ASP A 144 -14.71 9.16 -5.74
N ARG A 145 -14.12 9.98 -4.85
CA ARG A 145 -14.17 11.43 -4.91
C ARG A 145 -12.77 11.97 -5.10
N HIS A 146 -12.53 12.68 -6.20
CA HIS A 146 -11.19 13.08 -6.58
C HIS A 146 -11.12 14.42 -7.34
N PHE A 147 -9.91 14.94 -7.51
CA PHE A 147 -9.53 16.00 -8.44
C PHE A 147 -8.11 15.75 -8.94
N ALA A 148 -7.71 16.41 -10.03
CA ALA A 148 -6.36 16.27 -10.55
C ALA A 148 -5.65 17.60 -10.76
N ILE A 149 -4.34 17.57 -10.51
CA ILE A 149 -3.38 18.64 -10.79
C ILE A 149 -2.22 18.08 -11.63
N GLU A 150 -1.27 18.91 -11.98
CA GLU A 150 -0.08 18.52 -12.73
C GLU A 150 1.16 19.12 -12.08
N ASP A 151 2.21 18.32 -11.96
CA ASP A 151 3.48 18.79 -11.44
C ASP A 151 4.30 19.56 -12.51
N PRO A 152 5.43 20.20 -12.15
CA PRO A 152 6.27 20.93 -13.11
C PRO A 152 6.83 20.07 -14.25
N ASN A 153 6.83 18.75 -14.12
CA ASN A 153 7.34 17.81 -15.13
C ASN A 153 6.25 17.35 -16.12
N GLY A 154 4.98 17.70 -15.86
CA GLY A 154 3.84 17.21 -16.62
C GLY A 154 3.32 15.85 -16.10
N VAL A 155 3.69 15.45 -14.87
CA VAL A 155 3.11 14.28 -14.22
C VAL A 155 1.73 14.63 -13.72
N ALA A 156 0.72 13.90 -14.17
CA ALA A 156 -0.62 14.01 -13.61
C ALA A 156 -0.63 13.47 -12.16
N ILE A 157 -1.23 14.24 -11.25
CA ILE A 157 -1.41 13.87 -9.86
C ILE A 157 -2.91 13.81 -9.60
N ASP A 158 -3.40 12.60 -9.36
CA ASP A 158 -4.77 12.33 -8.98
C ASP A 158 -4.86 12.27 -7.46
N ILE A 159 -5.64 13.16 -6.85
CA ILE A 159 -5.83 13.22 -5.39
C ILE A 159 -7.22 12.73 -5.08
N VAL A 160 -7.31 11.66 -4.28
CA VAL A 160 -8.53 10.87 -4.14
C VAL A 160 -8.83 10.51 -2.69
N THR A 161 -10.12 10.47 -2.34
CA THR A 161 -10.67 9.74 -1.20
C THR A 161 -11.52 8.59 -1.76
N TYR A 162 -11.17 7.36 -1.41
CA TYR A 162 -11.95 6.19 -1.78
C TYR A 162 -13.15 6.04 -0.85
N SER A 163 -14.32 5.88 -1.43
CA SER A 163 -15.50 5.47 -0.67
C SER A 163 -15.51 3.94 -0.52
N PRO A 164 -15.98 3.40 0.62
CA PRO A 164 -16.19 1.97 0.74
C PRO A 164 -17.09 1.48 -0.40
N PRO A 165 -16.86 0.27 -0.95
CA PRO A 165 -17.75 -0.31 -1.94
C PRO A 165 -19.19 -0.30 -1.41
N GLN A 166 -20.13 0.19 -2.22
CA GLN A 166 -21.56 0.07 -1.91
C GLN A 166 -21.90 -1.42 -1.98
N GLU A 167 -22.22 -2.03 -0.84
CA GLU A 167 -22.80 -3.38 -0.83
C GLU A 167 -24.17 -3.32 -1.50
N ASN A 168 -24.28 -3.91 -2.69
CA ASN A 168 -25.54 -4.07 -3.42
C ASN A 168 -26.29 -5.32 -2.91
#